data_c10f7e5cb3d76507224c9501106dd31b
#
_entry.id   c10f7e5cb3d76507224c9501106dd31b
#
_cell.length_a   1.000
_cell.length_b   1.000
_cell.length_c   1.000
_cell.angle_alpha   90.00
_cell.angle_beta   90.00
_cell.angle_gamma   90.00
#
_symmetry.space_group_name_H-M   'P 1'
#
loop_
_entity.id
_entity.type
_entity.pdbx_description
1 polymer ?
#
loop_
_entity_poly.entity_id
_entity_poly.type
_entity_poly.pdbx_seq_one_letter_code
_entity_poly.pdbx_strand_id
1 'polypeptide(L)'
;MPIPCPHFKITIVKRSQGQSAVAGAAYQSGERLFSEYDQKTKFYNKKKELVHAEIMLPSHAPPGYADRATLWNAVEAVENQWNSQLARRIVLAFPVEVPKKQYLSMIKEFCQEQFVSKGMIADFAIHDKGDGNPHAHILLTLRAMDEHGKWLPKARKVYDLDENGERIQLPSGNWKCHKENTVDWNDQKYAEVWRHSW
;
A
#
# COMPACT_ATOMS: atom_id res chain seq x y z
N MET A 1 26.99 20.89 -0.17
CA MET A 1 26.98 19.63 -0.95
C MET A 1 25.52 19.17 -1.02
N PRO A 2 24.99 18.71 -2.15
CA PRO A 2 23.67 18.13 -2.17
C PRO A 2 23.70 16.88 -1.28
N ILE A 3 22.77 16.79 -0.35
CA ILE A 3 22.55 15.59 0.47
C ILE A 3 22.22 14.48 -0.51
N PRO A 4 22.93 13.33 -0.52
CA PRO A 4 22.56 12.22 -1.37
C PRO A 4 21.11 11.84 -1.09
N CYS A 5 20.26 11.84 -2.11
CA CYS A 5 18.88 11.42 -1.96
C CYS A 5 18.88 9.99 -1.40
N PRO A 6 18.31 9.72 -0.23
CA PRO A 6 18.27 8.38 0.32
C PRO A 6 17.56 7.44 -0.65
N HIS A 7 17.96 6.17 -0.66
CA HIS A 7 17.34 5.19 -1.54
C HIS A 7 15.83 5.16 -1.31
N PHE A 8 15.06 5.38 -2.39
CA PHE A 8 13.61 5.38 -2.36
C PHE A 8 13.08 4.61 -3.57
N LYS A 9 12.50 3.43 -3.33
CA LYS A 9 12.02 2.54 -4.39
C LYS A 9 10.53 2.22 -4.18
N ILE A 10 9.73 2.42 -5.23
CA ILE A 10 8.31 2.07 -5.25
C ILE A 10 8.12 0.90 -6.22
N THR A 11 7.35 -0.10 -5.79
CA THR A 11 6.95 -1.25 -6.61
C THR A 11 5.51 -1.64 -6.32
N ILE A 12 4.87 -2.29 -7.28
CA ILE A 12 3.52 -2.85 -7.09
C ILE A 12 3.63 -4.36 -6.94
N VAL A 13 3.03 -4.90 -5.89
CA VAL A 13 2.86 -6.34 -5.68
C VAL A 13 1.72 -6.80 -6.58
N LYS A 14 2.01 -7.71 -7.52
CA LYS A 14 1.06 -8.18 -8.55
C LYS A 14 0.86 -9.68 -8.46
N ARG A 15 -0.40 -10.13 -8.45
CA ARG A 15 -0.74 -11.56 -8.48
C ARG A 15 -0.23 -12.25 -9.74
N SER A 16 -0.35 -11.61 -10.90
CA SER A 16 0.13 -12.14 -12.19
C SER A 16 1.65 -12.39 -12.25
N GLN A 17 2.42 -11.85 -11.31
CA GLN A 17 3.85 -12.10 -11.16
C GLN A 17 4.15 -13.14 -10.07
N GLY A 18 3.16 -13.90 -9.62
CA GLY A 18 3.30 -14.87 -8.53
C GLY A 18 3.56 -14.25 -7.16
N GLN A 19 3.30 -12.94 -6.99
CA GLN A 19 3.53 -12.23 -5.74
C GLN A 19 2.29 -12.28 -4.85
N SER A 20 2.50 -12.17 -3.54
CA SER A 20 1.46 -12.18 -2.50
C SER A 20 1.69 -11.02 -1.53
N ALA A 21 0.62 -10.33 -1.13
CA ALA A 21 0.67 -9.29 -0.11
C ALA A 21 0.94 -9.90 1.26
N VAL A 22 0.33 -11.05 1.57
CA VAL A 22 0.59 -11.81 2.81
C VAL A 22 2.07 -12.21 2.91
N ALA A 23 2.68 -12.68 1.80
CA ALA A 23 4.09 -13.00 1.77
C ALA A 23 4.98 -11.75 1.95
N GLY A 24 4.58 -10.61 1.37
CA GLY A 24 5.26 -9.33 1.56
C GLY A 24 5.24 -8.87 3.01
N ALA A 25 4.08 -8.96 3.66
CA ALA A 25 3.90 -8.61 5.06
C ALA A 25 4.69 -9.54 5.99
N ALA A 26 4.66 -10.86 5.76
CA ALA A 26 5.46 -11.83 6.50
C ALA A 26 6.97 -11.56 6.35
N TYR A 27 7.42 -11.18 5.14
CA TYR A 27 8.81 -10.86 4.89
C TYR A 27 9.28 -9.65 5.68
N GLN A 28 8.52 -8.56 5.67
CA GLN A 28 8.94 -7.33 6.33
C GLN A 28 8.81 -7.41 7.86
N SER A 29 7.78 -8.06 8.39
CA SER A 29 7.53 -8.14 9.83
C SER A 29 8.27 -9.30 10.53
N GLY A 30 8.72 -10.32 9.75
CA GLY A 30 9.27 -11.55 10.31
C GLY A 30 8.23 -12.43 11.01
N GLU A 31 6.95 -12.11 10.86
CA GLU A 31 5.85 -12.91 11.41
C GLU A 31 5.54 -14.12 10.54
N ARG A 32 4.94 -15.13 11.19
CA ARG A 32 4.42 -16.32 10.51
C ARG A 32 2.95 -16.07 10.16
N LEU A 33 2.67 -15.82 8.87
CA LEU A 33 1.33 -15.51 8.38
C LEU A 33 0.79 -16.62 7.49
N PHE A 34 -0.43 -17.06 7.76
CA PHE A 34 -1.13 -18.01 6.89
C PHE A 34 -1.80 -17.24 5.74
N SER A 35 -1.58 -17.68 4.51
CA SER A 35 -2.24 -17.12 3.32
C SER A 35 -3.44 -18.00 2.96
N GLU A 36 -4.63 -17.42 3.01
CA GLU A 36 -5.89 -18.09 2.64
C GLU A 36 -5.98 -18.34 1.13
N TYR A 37 -5.33 -17.51 0.33
CA TYR A 37 -5.36 -17.65 -1.13
C TYR A 37 -4.68 -18.90 -1.63
N ASP A 38 -3.48 -19.23 -1.16
CA ASP A 38 -2.71 -20.39 -1.60
C ASP A 38 -2.58 -21.48 -0.53
N GLN A 39 -3.29 -21.34 0.60
CA GLN A 39 -3.34 -22.28 1.73
C GLN A 39 -1.96 -22.64 2.27
N LYS A 40 -1.06 -21.63 2.33
CA LYS A 40 0.33 -21.82 2.77
C LYS A 40 0.73 -20.82 3.84
N THR A 41 1.50 -21.26 4.80
CA THR A 41 2.14 -20.38 5.77
C THR A 41 3.35 -19.68 5.14
N LYS A 42 3.37 -18.36 5.22
CA LYS A 42 4.50 -17.51 4.82
C LYS A 42 5.32 -17.20 6.07
N PHE A 43 6.61 -17.47 6.00
CA PHE A 43 7.53 -17.16 7.08
C PHE A 43 8.94 -16.87 6.57
N TYR A 44 9.50 -15.75 7.03
CA TYR A 44 10.86 -15.32 6.70
C TYR A 44 11.54 -14.90 8.00
N ASN A 45 12.64 -15.56 8.36
CA ASN A 45 13.33 -15.25 9.60
C ASN A 45 14.08 -13.91 9.50
N LYS A 46 13.46 -12.85 10.01
CA LYS A 46 14.00 -11.47 10.02
C LYS A 46 14.33 -10.94 11.42
N LYS A 47 14.25 -11.78 12.45
CA LYS A 47 14.40 -11.37 13.86
C LYS A 47 15.69 -10.60 14.16
N LYS A 48 16.79 -10.89 13.44
CA LYS A 48 18.08 -10.21 13.65
C LYS A 48 18.16 -8.81 13.03
N GLU A 49 17.30 -8.52 12.06
CA GLU A 49 17.30 -7.27 11.31
C GLU A 49 16.16 -6.35 11.75
N LEU A 50 15.08 -6.93 12.27
CA LEU A 50 13.86 -6.22 12.61
C LEU A 50 14.04 -5.39 13.88
N VAL A 51 13.88 -4.08 13.73
CA VAL A 51 13.88 -3.10 14.84
C VAL A 51 12.46 -2.85 15.34
N HIS A 52 11.50 -2.67 14.41
CA HIS A 52 10.11 -2.38 14.71
C HIS A 52 9.21 -2.75 13.53
N ALA A 53 7.98 -3.17 13.80
CA ALA A 53 6.94 -3.35 12.80
C ALA A 53 5.58 -2.95 13.36
N GLU A 54 4.81 -2.17 12.59
CA GLU A 54 3.52 -1.61 13.01
C GLU A 54 2.60 -1.43 11.82
N ILE A 55 1.28 -1.54 12.05
CA ILE A 55 0.24 -1.17 11.10
C ILE A 55 -0.43 0.11 11.58
N MET A 56 -0.46 1.11 10.71
CA MET A 56 -1.17 2.36 10.94
C MET A 56 -2.48 2.37 10.16
N LEU A 57 -3.59 2.58 10.87
CA LEU A 57 -4.94 2.55 10.32
C LEU A 57 -5.52 3.97 10.21
N PRO A 58 -6.21 4.32 9.10
CA PRO A 58 -7.10 5.47 9.08
C PRO A 58 -8.28 5.24 10.02
N SER A 59 -8.88 6.32 10.53
CA SER A 59 -9.91 6.27 11.58
C SER A 59 -11.15 5.44 11.24
N HIS A 60 -11.47 5.32 9.95
CA HIS A 60 -12.62 4.55 9.45
C HIS A 60 -12.29 3.07 9.16
N ALA A 61 -11.03 2.66 9.28
CA ALA A 61 -10.65 1.26 9.05
C ALA A 61 -11.11 0.36 10.20
N PRO A 62 -11.55 -0.87 9.92
CA PRO A 62 -11.87 -1.84 10.95
C PRO A 62 -10.69 -2.08 11.90
N PRO A 63 -10.88 -2.04 13.23
CA PRO A 63 -9.80 -2.28 14.20
C PRO A 63 -9.10 -3.64 14.02
N GLY A 64 -9.81 -4.65 13.51
CA GLY A 64 -9.23 -5.97 13.22
C GLY A 64 -8.12 -5.94 12.18
N TYR A 65 -8.00 -4.89 11.38
CA TYR A 65 -6.90 -4.71 10.42
C TYR A 65 -5.58 -4.30 11.08
N ALA A 66 -5.54 -4.10 12.39
CA ALA A 66 -4.30 -4.04 13.15
C ALA A 66 -3.58 -5.40 13.22
N ASP A 67 -4.29 -6.52 12.97
CA ASP A 67 -3.71 -7.84 12.76
C ASP A 67 -3.30 -8.02 11.28
N ARG A 68 -2.04 -8.37 11.07
CA ARG A 68 -1.42 -8.47 9.73
C ARG A 68 -2.04 -9.58 8.89
N ALA A 69 -2.32 -10.73 9.48
CA ALA A 69 -2.95 -11.84 8.77
C ALA A 69 -4.35 -11.47 8.31
N THR A 70 -5.15 -10.87 9.20
CA THR A 70 -6.50 -10.40 8.90
C THR A 70 -6.50 -9.37 7.79
N LEU A 71 -5.65 -8.34 7.88
CA LEU A 71 -5.56 -7.28 6.88
C LEU A 71 -5.21 -7.83 5.49
N TRP A 72 -4.08 -8.53 5.38
CA TRP A 72 -3.55 -8.88 4.06
C TRP A 72 -4.31 -10.03 3.39
N ASN A 73 -4.95 -10.93 4.17
CA ASN A 73 -5.91 -11.89 3.61
C ASN A 73 -7.18 -11.18 3.12
N ALA A 74 -7.71 -10.20 3.85
CA ALA A 74 -8.85 -9.41 3.38
C ALA A 74 -8.54 -8.63 2.08
N VAL A 75 -7.34 -8.07 1.96
CA VAL A 75 -6.88 -7.42 0.73
C VAL A 75 -6.80 -8.42 -0.42
N GLU A 76 -6.20 -9.59 -0.22
CA GLU A 76 -6.10 -10.61 -1.26
C GLU A 76 -7.45 -11.19 -1.67
N ALA A 77 -8.40 -11.28 -0.75
CA ALA A 77 -9.76 -11.72 -1.01
C ALA A 77 -10.56 -10.75 -1.90
N VAL A 78 -10.46 -9.44 -1.63
CA VAL A 78 -11.14 -8.41 -2.44
C VAL A 78 -10.46 -8.20 -3.79
N GLU A 79 -9.15 -8.42 -3.88
CA GLU A 79 -8.35 -8.36 -5.10
C GLU A 79 -8.29 -9.73 -5.81
N ASN A 80 -9.43 -10.27 -6.19
CA ASN A 80 -9.60 -11.69 -6.60
C ASN A 80 -9.22 -11.99 -8.05
N GLN A 81 -8.93 -10.98 -8.89
CA GLN A 81 -8.56 -11.22 -10.29
C GLN A 81 -7.12 -11.70 -10.42
N TRP A 82 -6.85 -12.55 -11.42
CA TRP A 82 -5.49 -13.08 -11.66
C TRP A 82 -4.42 -12.00 -11.91
N ASN A 83 -4.82 -10.85 -12.45
CA ASN A 83 -3.95 -9.72 -12.75
C ASN A 83 -4.04 -8.59 -11.71
N SER A 84 -4.66 -8.83 -10.57
CA SER A 84 -4.82 -7.81 -9.52
C SER A 84 -3.49 -7.29 -9.01
N GLN A 85 -3.46 -5.97 -8.81
CA GLN A 85 -2.47 -5.30 -7.99
C GLN A 85 -2.91 -5.41 -6.54
N LEU A 86 -2.10 -6.06 -5.70
CA LEU A 86 -2.44 -6.42 -4.33
C LEU A 86 -2.04 -5.32 -3.34
N ALA A 87 -0.85 -4.76 -3.52
CA ALA A 87 -0.31 -3.75 -2.61
C ALA A 87 0.73 -2.88 -3.33
N ARG A 88 1.01 -1.70 -2.77
CA ARG A 88 2.19 -0.92 -3.13
C ARG A 88 3.25 -1.15 -2.07
N ARG A 89 4.46 -1.46 -2.53
CA ARG A 89 5.63 -1.58 -1.66
C ARG A 89 6.55 -0.40 -1.87
N ILE A 90 6.94 0.24 -0.77
CA ILE A 90 7.97 1.25 -0.75
C ILE A 90 9.13 0.72 0.10
N VAL A 91 10.34 0.89 -0.38
CA VAL A 91 11.58 0.65 0.39
C VAL A 91 12.36 1.95 0.38
N LEU A 92 12.67 2.44 1.56
CA LEU A 92 13.40 3.70 1.74
C LEU A 92 14.50 3.55 2.77
N ALA A 93 15.64 4.20 2.53
CA ALA A 93 16.75 4.24 3.46
C ALA A 93 16.59 5.43 4.42
N PHE A 94 17.02 5.25 5.68
CA PHE A 94 17.14 6.37 6.60
C PHE A 94 18.43 7.15 6.31
N PRO A 95 18.40 8.50 6.37
CA PRO A 95 19.60 9.29 6.25
C PRO A 95 20.60 8.93 7.38
N VAL A 96 21.87 8.79 7.01
CA VAL A 96 22.94 8.41 7.98
C VAL A 96 23.17 9.43 9.07
N GLU A 97 22.76 10.67 8.83
CA GLU A 97 22.85 11.78 9.78
C GLU A 97 21.79 11.72 10.88
N VAL A 98 20.72 10.95 10.67
CA VAL A 98 19.61 10.85 11.61
C VAL A 98 19.92 9.81 12.69
N PRO A 99 19.83 10.16 13.97
CA PRO A 99 20.01 9.21 15.05
C PRO A 99 18.96 8.08 15.02
N LYS A 100 19.38 6.84 15.26
CA LYS A 100 18.48 5.66 15.25
C LYS A 100 17.23 5.81 16.10
N LYS A 101 17.31 6.52 17.23
CA LYS A 101 16.16 6.80 18.12
C LYS A 101 15.03 7.60 17.44
N GLN A 102 15.32 8.26 16.31
CA GLN A 102 14.35 9.07 15.58
C GLN A 102 13.71 8.32 14.41
N TYR A 103 14.22 7.14 14.01
CA TYR A 103 13.69 6.38 12.87
C TYR A 103 12.20 6.07 13.00
N LEU A 104 11.76 5.65 14.20
CA LEU A 104 10.36 5.33 14.43
C LEU A 104 9.45 6.56 14.29
N SER A 105 9.81 7.68 14.87
CA SER A 105 9.01 8.93 14.75
C SER A 105 8.96 9.42 13.31
N MET A 106 10.08 9.42 12.59
CA MET A 106 10.14 9.84 11.19
C MET A 106 9.23 8.99 10.30
N ILE A 107 9.34 7.66 10.39
CA ILE A 107 8.53 6.78 9.54
C ILE A 107 7.04 6.88 9.87
N LYS A 108 6.68 7.04 11.14
CA LYS A 108 5.28 7.23 11.56
C LYS A 108 4.72 8.55 11.05
N GLU A 109 5.46 9.64 11.17
CA GLU A 109 5.07 10.95 10.63
C GLU A 109 4.88 10.89 9.12
N PHE A 110 5.85 10.35 8.40
CA PHE A 110 5.76 10.15 6.95
C PHE A 110 4.56 9.29 6.55
N CYS A 111 4.35 8.14 7.20
CA CYS A 111 3.19 7.29 6.92
C CYS A 111 1.87 7.99 7.24
N GLN A 112 1.80 8.73 8.35
CA GLN A 112 0.60 9.45 8.74
C GLN A 112 0.24 10.53 7.73
N GLU A 113 1.20 11.35 7.33
CA GLU A 113 0.96 12.48 6.44
C GLU A 113 0.71 12.04 4.99
N GLN A 114 1.50 11.10 4.48
CA GLN A 114 1.48 10.76 3.08
C GLN A 114 0.45 9.69 2.72
N PHE A 115 0.08 8.81 3.67
CA PHE A 115 -0.75 7.65 3.38
C PHE A 115 -2.00 7.55 4.25
N VAL A 116 -1.85 7.52 5.58
CA VAL A 116 -2.97 7.24 6.50
C VAL A 116 -4.00 8.35 6.50
N SER A 117 -3.57 9.61 6.49
CA SER A 117 -4.46 10.79 6.37
C SER A 117 -5.28 10.82 5.08
N LYS A 118 -4.83 10.10 4.05
CA LYS A 118 -5.51 9.96 2.75
C LYS A 118 -6.35 8.69 2.65
N GLY A 119 -6.44 7.90 3.72
CA GLY A 119 -7.27 6.71 3.83
C GLY A 119 -6.59 5.39 3.46
N MET A 120 -5.28 5.38 3.21
CA MET A 120 -4.52 4.14 3.01
C MET A 120 -4.20 3.50 4.37
N ILE A 121 -4.16 2.16 4.41
CA ILE A 121 -3.53 1.46 5.52
C ILE A 121 -2.05 1.31 5.21
N ALA A 122 -1.19 1.65 6.17
CA ALA A 122 0.25 1.55 6.05
C ALA A 122 0.80 0.52 7.04
N ASP A 123 1.30 -0.59 6.53
CA ASP A 123 2.02 -1.61 7.29
C ASP A 123 3.52 -1.42 7.05
N PHE A 124 4.26 -1.00 8.06
CA PHE A 124 5.68 -0.74 7.91
C PHE A 124 6.55 -1.57 8.86
N ALA A 125 7.79 -1.77 8.47
CA ALA A 125 8.82 -2.40 9.29
C ALA A 125 10.16 -1.69 9.09
N ILE A 126 10.87 -1.45 10.19
CA ILE A 126 12.22 -0.90 10.22
C ILE A 126 13.21 -2.05 10.33
N HIS A 127 14.17 -2.10 9.42
CA HIS A 127 15.26 -3.07 9.41
C HIS A 127 16.60 -2.36 9.57
N ASP A 128 17.44 -2.90 10.45
CA ASP A 128 18.83 -2.46 10.64
C ASP A 128 19.71 -3.68 10.95
N LYS A 129 20.57 -4.03 10.00
CA LYS A 129 21.55 -5.13 10.16
C LYS A 129 22.82 -4.70 10.89
N GLY A 130 22.97 -3.40 11.14
CA GLY A 130 24.22 -2.84 11.63
C GLY A 130 25.31 -2.70 10.55
N ASP A 131 24.93 -2.83 9.29
CA ASP A 131 25.83 -2.73 8.11
C ASP A 131 25.90 -1.29 7.53
N GLY A 132 25.31 -0.32 8.23
CA GLY A 132 25.28 1.08 7.79
C GLY A 132 24.16 1.40 6.77
N ASN A 133 23.22 0.48 6.53
CA ASN A 133 22.09 0.68 5.63
C ASN A 133 20.74 0.44 6.34
N PRO A 134 20.39 1.21 7.38
CA PRO A 134 19.08 1.13 8.00
C PRO A 134 18.00 1.57 7.00
N HIS A 135 16.92 0.79 6.90
CA HIS A 135 15.87 1.05 5.92
C HIS A 135 14.50 0.64 6.43
N ALA A 136 13.46 1.21 5.86
CA ALA A 136 12.09 0.80 6.11
C ALA A 136 11.45 0.16 4.87
N HIS A 137 10.64 -0.86 5.13
CA HIS A 137 9.68 -1.41 4.19
C HIS A 137 8.30 -0.90 4.56
N ILE A 138 7.55 -0.40 3.59
CA ILE A 138 6.16 0.02 3.77
C ILE A 138 5.31 -0.74 2.75
N LEU A 139 4.25 -1.36 3.22
CA LEU A 139 3.25 -2.01 2.38
C LEU A 139 1.93 -1.25 2.55
N LEU A 140 1.39 -0.75 1.43
CA LEU A 140 0.21 0.11 1.40
C LEU A 140 -0.94 -0.59 0.68
N THR A 141 -2.16 -0.37 1.18
CA THR A 141 -3.38 -0.78 0.47
C THR A 141 -3.60 0.10 -0.77
N LEU A 142 -4.23 -0.47 -1.81
CA LEU A 142 -4.50 0.20 -3.08
C LEU A 142 -5.99 0.50 -3.30
N ARG A 143 -6.83 0.06 -2.37
CA ARG A 143 -8.28 0.21 -2.41
C ARG A 143 -8.73 1.07 -1.24
N ALA A 144 -9.55 2.06 -1.51
CA ALA A 144 -10.18 2.86 -0.47
C ALA A 144 -11.27 2.06 0.27
N MET A 145 -11.60 2.52 1.45
CA MET A 145 -12.76 2.07 2.24
C MET A 145 -13.76 3.22 2.39
N ASP A 146 -15.02 2.87 2.58
CA ASP A 146 -16.04 3.84 2.99
C ASP A 146 -15.94 4.17 4.50
N GLU A 147 -16.82 5.04 4.98
CA GLU A 147 -16.87 5.46 6.38
C GLU A 147 -17.19 4.33 7.39
N HIS A 148 -17.67 3.19 6.88
CA HIS A 148 -17.94 1.98 7.66
C HIS A 148 -16.85 0.92 7.55
N GLY A 149 -15.73 1.23 6.88
CA GLY A 149 -14.60 0.33 6.70
C GLY A 149 -14.80 -0.75 5.64
N LYS A 150 -15.79 -0.60 4.75
CA LYS A 150 -16.02 -1.52 3.65
C LYS A 150 -15.17 -1.11 2.43
N TRP A 151 -14.54 -2.09 1.80
CA TRP A 151 -13.75 -1.86 0.58
C TRP A 151 -14.61 -1.32 -0.57
N LEU A 152 -14.22 -0.17 -1.11
CA LEU A 152 -14.82 0.43 -2.30
C LEU A 152 -14.23 -0.19 -3.58
N PRO A 153 -14.94 -0.18 -4.71
CA PRO A 153 -14.36 -0.56 -6.00
C PRO A 153 -13.24 0.42 -6.37
N LYS A 154 -12.15 -0.07 -7.00
CA LYS A 154 -11.04 0.80 -7.46
C LYS A 154 -11.46 1.82 -8.50
N ALA A 155 -12.51 1.50 -9.25
CA ALA A 155 -13.08 2.39 -10.25
C ALA A 155 -14.54 2.05 -10.49
N ARG A 156 -15.27 3.05 -11.00
CA ARG A 156 -16.65 2.93 -11.42
C ARG A 156 -16.81 3.28 -12.90
N LYS A 157 -17.81 2.71 -13.52
CA LYS A 157 -18.26 3.08 -14.85
C LYS A 157 -19.14 4.32 -14.72
N VAL A 158 -18.81 5.38 -15.44
CA VAL A 158 -19.58 6.61 -15.50
C VAL A 158 -20.07 6.78 -16.94
N TYR A 159 -21.37 7.05 -17.12
CA TYR A 159 -21.95 7.31 -18.42
C TYR A 159 -21.74 8.78 -18.80
N ASP A 160 -21.31 8.99 -20.03
CA ASP A 160 -21.19 10.33 -20.59
C ASP A 160 -22.60 10.88 -20.89
N LEU A 161 -22.79 12.14 -20.52
CA LEU A 161 -24.07 12.82 -20.71
C LEU A 161 -23.92 13.87 -21.82
N ASP A 162 -25.00 14.12 -22.55
CA ASP A 162 -25.11 15.22 -23.49
C ASP A 162 -25.41 16.56 -22.81
N GLU A 163 -25.65 17.61 -23.60
CA GLU A 163 -25.96 18.97 -23.11
C GLU A 163 -27.28 19.05 -22.33
N ASN A 164 -28.17 18.05 -22.49
CA ASN A 164 -29.45 17.95 -21.82
C ASN A 164 -29.39 17.07 -20.57
N GLY A 165 -28.22 16.46 -20.27
CA GLY A 165 -28.05 15.55 -19.15
C GLY A 165 -28.49 14.11 -19.45
N GLU A 166 -28.75 13.76 -20.71
CA GLU A 166 -29.12 12.41 -21.13
C GLU A 166 -27.87 11.59 -21.55
N ARG A 167 -27.96 10.27 -21.40
CA ARG A 167 -26.86 9.37 -21.76
C ARG A 167 -26.64 9.37 -23.26
N ILE A 168 -25.41 9.54 -23.71
CA ILE A 168 -25.01 9.49 -25.11
C ILE A 168 -25.01 8.03 -25.58
N GLN A 169 -25.77 7.74 -26.64
CA GLN A 169 -25.75 6.43 -27.30
C GLN A 169 -24.74 6.39 -28.45
N LEU A 170 -23.95 5.34 -28.49
CA LEU A 170 -23.00 5.10 -29.60
C LEU A 170 -23.73 4.47 -30.81
N PRO A 171 -23.19 4.60 -32.04
CA PRO A 171 -23.75 3.93 -33.22
C PRO A 171 -23.92 2.41 -33.08
N SER A 172 -23.18 1.76 -32.18
CA SER A 172 -23.30 0.35 -31.83
C SER A 172 -24.52 0.00 -30.95
N GLY A 173 -25.30 1.00 -30.53
CA GLY A 173 -26.40 0.83 -29.59
C GLY A 173 -25.99 0.82 -28.12
N ASN A 174 -24.70 0.80 -27.81
CA ASN A 174 -24.19 0.89 -26.46
C ASN A 174 -24.17 2.33 -25.95
N TRP A 175 -24.23 2.50 -24.61
CA TRP A 175 -24.08 3.79 -23.99
C TRP A 175 -22.60 4.19 -23.89
N LYS A 176 -22.27 5.41 -24.29
CA LYS A 176 -20.94 5.97 -24.13
C LYS A 176 -20.62 6.10 -22.65
N CYS A 177 -19.44 5.65 -22.26
CA CYS A 177 -19.03 5.66 -20.87
C CYS A 177 -17.51 5.68 -20.75
N HIS A 178 -17.02 6.16 -19.63
CA HIS A 178 -15.62 6.09 -19.25
C HIS A 178 -15.45 5.46 -17.87
N LYS A 179 -14.23 5.12 -17.55
CA LYS A 179 -13.85 4.60 -16.24
C LYS A 179 -13.34 5.74 -15.39
N GLU A 180 -13.93 5.93 -14.22
CA GLU A 180 -13.48 6.90 -13.22
C GLU A 180 -12.87 6.15 -12.04
N ASN A 181 -11.65 6.51 -11.65
CA ASN A 181 -11.01 5.91 -10.49
C ASN A 181 -11.61 6.47 -9.20
N THR A 182 -11.83 5.60 -8.20
CA THR A 182 -12.37 5.98 -6.89
C THR A 182 -11.40 6.90 -6.14
N VAL A 183 -10.08 6.66 -6.30
CA VAL A 183 -9.00 7.46 -5.73
C VAL A 183 -7.88 7.62 -6.74
N ASP A 184 -7.09 8.69 -6.60
CA ASP A 184 -5.97 9.00 -7.50
C ASP A 184 -4.63 8.41 -7.04
N TRP A 185 -4.60 7.54 -6.06
CA TRP A 185 -3.39 7.01 -5.41
C TRP A 185 -2.39 6.36 -6.38
N ASN A 186 -2.85 5.96 -7.57
CA ASN A 186 -1.99 5.38 -8.62
C ASN A 186 -1.44 6.42 -9.62
N ASP A 187 -1.72 7.69 -9.41
CA ASP A 187 -1.16 8.75 -10.25
C ASP A 187 0.37 8.80 -10.10
N GLN A 188 1.06 8.91 -11.24
CA GLN A 188 2.53 8.94 -11.28
C GLN A 188 3.14 10.09 -10.50
N LYS A 189 2.41 11.22 -10.35
CA LYS A 189 2.85 12.38 -9.57
C LYS A 189 3.26 12.01 -8.15
N TYR A 190 2.61 11.00 -7.54
CA TYR A 190 2.90 10.59 -6.16
C TYR A 190 4.27 9.97 -5.98
N ALA A 191 4.88 9.41 -7.02
CA ALA A 191 6.23 8.88 -6.91
C ALA A 191 7.25 9.97 -6.56
N GLU A 192 7.09 11.17 -7.17
CA GLU A 192 7.94 12.34 -6.88
C GLU A 192 7.55 13.01 -5.56
N VAL A 193 6.25 13.19 -5.32
CA VAL A 193 5.73 13.78 -4.07
C VAL A 193 6.26 13.01 -2.86
N TRP A 194 6.13 11.70 -2.84
CA TRP A 194 6.57 10.86 -1.71
C TRP A 194 8.10 10.84 -1.57
N ARG A 195 8.84 10.81 -2.69
CA ARG A 195 10.31 10.89 -2.64
C ARG A 195 10.80 12.23 -2.11
N HIS A 196 10.12 13.31 -2.45
CA HIS A 196 10.48 14.65 -2.02
C HIS A 196 10.12 14.91 -0.55
N SER A 197 9.05 14.25 -0.07
CA SER A 197 8.60 14.35 1.32
C SER A 197 9.45 13.52 2.30
N TRP A 198 10.16 12.51 1.81
CA TRP A 198 11.09 11.69 2.59
C TRP A 198 12.46 12.35 2.67
#